data_243ff9806751d088945ca7cc897cc39e
#
_entry.id   243ff9806751d088945ca7cc897cc39e
#
_cell.length_a   1.000
_cell.length_b   1.000
_cell.length_c   1.000
_cell.angle_alpha   90.00
_cell.angle_beta   90.00
_cell.angle_gamma   90.00
#
_symmetry.space_group_name_H-M   'P 1'
#
loop_
_entity.id
_entity.type
_entity.pdbx_description
1 polymer ?
#
loop_
_entity_poly.entity_id
_entity_poly.type
_entity_poly.pdbx_seq_one_letter_code
_entity_poly.pdbx_strand_id
1 'polypeptide(L)'
;MKTKRILIAIGILTAILLVWAIAGGRKQKETAVSTSKAVVRDITELVSASGKIQPVTEVKISADVSGEITELVVAEGDSVKAGQLLLRINPELYLTTLDQLQASLDNARAGLATSEAQTERARASLRQAELQYKRQKELFNQRVISAQEFENAETQYQLAKSDVESAGKSALAASFNVRSVQARLEEGRKNLGRTSIYAPVNGVVSLLNNKKGERVVGTAQMAGTEIMRIANLETMEVQVDINENDIVRIRIGDSANVNVDAYTDRVFSGVVTDIANSAKFNAAQQASDQVTNYTVKVRITTPAGIAGTPVLKPGMTATVDIKTETVRNAVCVPISAVTTRNPKASTDKGKSDKKSAENGTSEKETKGTWVFIPENGKAKAVAVKTGLQDTDWFQITEGLKEGTEVISAPVMVISRTLKDGDRIKTTAADKVFDKP
;
A
#
# COMPACT_ATOMS: atom_id res chain seq x y z
N MET A 1 19.23 73.72 68.40
CA MET A 1 20.37 73.07 67.67
C MET A 1 20.37 71.53 67.69
N LYS A 2 19.68 70.90 68.62
CA LYS A 2 19.68 69.38 68.70
C LYS A 2 18.81 68.64 67.64
N THR A 3 17.70 69.24 67.18
CA THR A 3 16.80 68.68 66.23
C THR A 3 17.38 68.58 64.80
N LYS A 4 18.22 69.50 64.33
CA LYS A 4 18.89 69.45 63.03
C LYS A 4 19.93 68.33 62.94
N ARG A 5 20.60 67.99 64.05
CA ARG A 5 21.59 66.89 64.05
C ARG A 5 20.93 65.47 63.98
N ILE A 6 19.72 65.34 64.53
CA ILE A 6 18.95 64.09 64.49
C ILE A 6 18.43 63.83 63.08
N LEU A 7 17.95 64.83 62.35
CA LEU A 7 17.50 64.72 60.96
C LEU A 7 18.63 64.36 60.03
N ILE A 8 19.85 64.88 60.26
CA ILE A 8 21.02 64.51 59.41
C ILE A 8 21.47 63.07 59.69
N ALA A 9 21.41 62.60 60.96
CA ALA A 9 21.75 61.22 61.30
C ALA A 9 20.76 60.20 60.71
N ILE A 10 19.43 60.52 60.65
CA ILE A 10 18.41 59.72 60.04
C ILE A 10 18.61 59.69 58.53
N GLY A 11 18.97 60.81 57.88
CA GLY A 11 19.27 60.87 56.44
C GLY A 11 20.49 60.02 56.06
N ILE A 12 21.52 59.99 56.87
CA ILE A 12 22.72 59.17 56.64
C ILE A 12 22.40 57.69 56.85
N LEU A 13 21.58 57.35 57.87
CA LEU A 13 21.16 55.95 58.10
C LEU A 13 20.28 55.38 56.96
N THR A 14 19.36 56.25 56.46
CA THR A 14 18.53 55.83 55.26
C THR A 14 19.37 55.69 53.99
N ALA A 15 20.36 56.59 53.80
CA ALA A 15 21.29 56.47 52.68
C ALA A 15 22.16 55.21 52.77
N ILE A 16 22.64 54.84 53.95
CA ILE A 16 23.40 53.58 54.14
C ILE A 16 22.52 52.34 53.94
N LEU A 17 21.26 52.37 54.43
CA LEU A 17 20.30 51.32 54.23
C LEU A 17 19.95 51.18 52.74
N LEU A 18 19.82 52.26 51.97
CA LEU A 18 19.56 52.29 50.58
C LEU A 18 20.76 51.77 49.79
N VAL A 19 21.98 52.15 50.16
CA VAL A 19 23.22 51.59 49.57
C VAL A 19 23.37 50.09 49.88
N TRP A 20 22.99 49.65 51.10
CA TRP A 20 23.02 48.26 51.49
C TRP A 20 21.95 47.46 50.81
N ALA A 21 20.76 47.98 50.53
CA ALA A 21 19.70 47.37 49.73
C ALA A 21 20.07 47.28 48.25
N ILE A 22 20.81 48.28 47.74
CA ILE A 22 21.31 48.25 46.34
C ILE A 22 22.56 47.35 46.19
N ALA A 23 23.44 47.31 47.21
CA ALA A 23 24.64 46.50 47.33
C ALA A 23 24.31 45.01 47.72
N GLY A 24 23.16 44.76 48.37
CA GLY A 24 22.59 43.44 48.63
C GLY A 24 22.18 42.73 47.37
N GLY A 25 23.08 42.80 46.41
CA GLY A 25 22.96 42.44 45.02
C GLY A 25 22.19 41.15 44.79
N ARG A 26 21.37 41.18 43.78
CA ARG A 26 20.81 40.05 43.06
C ARG A 26 21.77 38.84 43.13
N LYS A 27 21.59 37.97 44.11
CA LYS A 27 22.14 36.64 44.08
C LYS A 27 21.56 36.01 42.82
N GLN A 28 22.27 36.06 41.70
CA GLN A 28 21.93 35.29 40.53
C GLN A 28 21.81 33.85 41.01
N LYS A 29 20.60 33.30 40.95
CA LYS A 29 20.34 31.89 41.28
C LYS A 29 21.24 31.03 40.39
N GLU A 30 22.20 30.36 41.02
CA GLU A 30 22.98 29.34 40.31
C GLU A 30 22.02 28.21 39.88
N THR A 31 21.97 27.95 38.60
CA THR A 31 21.13 26.90 38.07
C THR A 31 21.93 25.60 38.05
N ALA A 32 21.46 24.59 38.78
CA ALA A 32 22.06 23.26 38.73
C ALA A 32 21.79 22.63 37.38
N VAL A 33 22.84 22.17 36.70
CA VAL A 33 22.77 21.54 35.37
C VAL A 33 23.65 20.29 35.33
N SER A 34 23.26 19.30 34.53
CA SER A 34 24.09 18.15 34.21
C SER A 34 24.70 18.31 32.83
N THR A 35 25.91 17.80 32.66
CA THR A 35 26.66 17.84 31.40
C THR A 35 26.83 16.46 30.83
N SER A 36 26.81 16.37 29.50
CA SER A 36 27.15 15.18 28.71
C SER A 36 28.26 15.54 27.73
N LYS A 37 29.09 14.60 27.35
CA LYS A 37 30.12 14.83 26.34
C LYS A 37 29.59 14.59 24.96
N ALA A 38 29.99 15.41 23.98
CA ALA A 38 29.81 15.13 22.58
C ALA A 38 30.67 13.90 22.21
N VAL A 39 30.02 12.86 21.70
CA VAL A 39 30.65 11.56 21.41
C VAL A 39 30.61 11.31 19.90
N VAL A 40 31.69 10.73 19.38
CA VAL A 40 31.69 10.26 18.00
C VAL A 40 31.07 8.87 17.95
N ARG A 41 30.01 8.74 17.18
CA ARG A 41 29.32 7.45 16.98
C ARG A 41 28.66 7.40 15.61
N ASP A 42 28.32 6.19 15.18
CA ASP A 42 27.45 6.02 14.02
C ASP A 42 26.01 6.37 14.39
N ILE A 43 25.40 7.22 13.59
CA ILE A 43 24.00 7.62 13.74
C ILE A 43 23.20 7.19 12.52
N THR A 44 22.04 6.58 12.80
CA THR A 44 21.14 6.12 11.75
C THR A 44 19.79 6.82 11.93
N GLU A 45 19.33 7.47 10.89
CA GLU A 45 18.00 8.06 10.89
C GLU A 45 16.94 6.95 10.81
N LEU A 46 15.94 7.05 11.67
CA LEU A 46 14.83 6.11 11.74
C LEU A 46 13.54 6.79 11.34
N VAL A 47 12.82 6.18 10.41
CA VAL A 47 11.44 6.56 10.09
C VAL A 47 10.52 5.49 10.65
N SER A 48 9.73 5.87 11.67
CA SER A 48 8.79 4.97 12.34
C SER A 48 7.39 5.16 11.78
N ALA A 49 6.75 4.06 11.40
CA ALA A 49 5.37 4.06 10.91
C ALA A 49 4.62 2.82 11.39
N SER A 50 3.32 2.97 11.64
CA SER A 50 2.45 1.85 12.01
C SER A 50 1.70 1.34 10.80
N GLY A 51 1.45 0.02 10.77
CA GLY A 51 0.75 -0.61 9.67
C GLY A 51 0.17 -1.96 10.02
N LYS A 52 -0.29 -2.67 8.99
CA LYS A 52 -0.89 -4.00 9.13
C LYS A 52 -0.05 -5.05 8.41
N ILE A 53 0.09 -6.20 9.06
CA ILE A 53 0.71 -7.38 8.48
C ILE A 53 -0.27 -8.03 7.52
N GLN A 54 0.20 -8.35 6.31
CA GLN A 54 -0.57 -9.05 5.30
C GLN A 54 0.33 -10.02 4.54
N PRO A 55 -0.24 -11.05 3.92
CA PRO A 55 0.54 -11.95 3.07
C PRO A 55 0.96 -11.23 1.78
N VAL A 56 2.14 -11.56 1.26
CA VAL A 56 2.62 -11.03 -0.03
C VAL A 56 1.69 -11.48 -1.17
N THR A 57 1.17 -12.71 -1.08
CA THR A 57 0.24 -13.26 -2.07
C THR A 57 -1.06 -13.63 -1.38
N GLU A 58 -2.13 -12.94 -1.72
CA GLU A 58 -3.50 -13.25 -1.32
C GLU A 58 -4.38 -13.32 -2.56
N VAL A 59 -5.14 -14.40 -2.71
CA VAL A 59 -6.07 -14.59 -3.81
C VAL A 59 -7.48 -14.67 -3.26
N LYS A 60 -8.35 -13.77 -3.73
CA LYS A 60 -9.77 -13.75 -3.41
C LYS A 60 -10.48 -14.74 -4.34
N ILE A 61 -11.21 -15.68 -3.77
CA ILE A 61 -12.02 -16.66 -4.48
C ILE A 61 -13.46 -16.17 -4.46
N SER A 62 -13.97 -15.83 -5.63
CA SER A 62 -15.35 -15.38 -5.84
C SER A 62 -16.13 -16.38 -6.67
N ALA A 63 -17.46 -16.36 -6.54
CA ALA A 63 -18.33 -17.18 -7.37
C ALA A 63 -18.41 -16.61 -8.79
N ASP A 64 -18.13 -17.44 -9.80
CA ASP A 64 -18.32 -17.11 -11.21
C ASP A 64 -19.75 -17.42 -11.70
N VAL A 65 -20.47 -18.26 -10.95
CA VAL A 65 -21.83 -18.70 -11.24
C VAL A 65 -22.69 -18.62 -10.00
N SER A 66 -24.01 -18.44 -10.20
CA SER A 66 -24.96 -18.30 -9.10
C SER A 66 -25.54 -19.65 -8.70
N GLY A 67 -25.69 -19.87 -7.41
CA GLY A 67 -26.32 -21.10 -6.87
C GLY A 67 -26.12 -21.24 -5.38
N GLU A 68 -26.60 -22.36 -4.83
CA GLU A 68 -26.43 -22.73 -3.42
C GLU A 68 -25.14 -23.56 -3.25
N ILE A 69 -24.40 -23.34 -2.20
CA ILE A 69 -23.21 -24.14 -1.85
C ILE A 69 -23.69 -25.49 -1.31
N THR A 70 -23.56 -26.54 -2.09
CA THR A 70 -23.96 -27.90 -1.71
C THR A 70 -22.89 -28.62 -0.91
N GLU A 71 -21.63 -28.33 -1.21
CA GLU A 71 -20.48 -28.96 -0.56
C GLU A 71 -19.41 -27.91 -0.28
N LEU A 72 -18.87 -27.92 0.91
CA LEU A 72 -17.75 -27.10 1.34
C LEU A 72 -16.72 -28.05 1.98
N VAL A 73 -15.57 -28.21 1.34
CA VAL A 73 -14.57 -29.22 1.70
C VAL A 73 -13.52 -28.70 2.65
N VAL A 74 -13.39 -27.36 2.76
CA VAL A 74 -12.34 -26.69 3.54
C VAL A 74 -12.92 -25.78 4.58
N ALA A 75 -12.18 -25.61 5.69
CA ALA A 75 -12.48 -24.68 6.77
C ALA A 75 -11.44 -23.54 6.81
N GLU A 76 -11.77 -22.49 7.56
CA GLU A 76 -10.82 -21.41 7.83
C GLU A 76 -9.60 -21.94 8.60
N GLY A 77 -8.40 -21.63 8.13
CA GLY A 77 -7.14 -22.14 8.68
C GLY A 77 -6.60 -23.40 8.00
N ASP A 78 -7.36 -24.05 7.13
CA ASP A 78 -6.89 -25.23 6.41
C ASP A 78 -5.84 -24.89 5.35
N SER A 79 -4.83 -25.76 5.22
CA SER A 79 -3.84 -25.69 4.15
C SER A 79 -4.38 -26.35 2.88
N VAL A 80 -4.30 -25.66 1.75
CA VAL A 80 -4.80 -26.11 0.45
C VAL A 80 -3.70 -26.11 -0.60
N LYS A 81 -3.78 -27.06 -1.54
CA LYS A 81 -2.87 -27.16 -2.68
C LYS A 81 -3.56 -26.65 -3.96
N ALA A 82 -2.77 -26.09 -4.86
CA ALA A 82 -3.27 -25.71 -6.18
C ALA A 82 -3.96 -26.90 -6.87
N GLY A 83 -5.17 -26.69 -7.43
CA GLY A 83 -6.01 -27.73 -8.01
C GLY A 83 -6.86 -28.52 -7.02
N GLN A 84 -6.78 -28.27 -5.72
CA GLN A 84 -7.65 -28.91 -4.72
C GLN A 84 -9.06 -28.33 -4.80
N LEU A 85 -10.09 -29.20 -4.71
CA LEU A 85 -11.49 -28.78 -4.65
C LEU A 85 -11.73 -28.06 -3.31
N LEU A 86 -12.31 -26.86 -3.39
CA LEU A 86 -12.66 -26.03 -2.22
C LEU A 86 -14.13 -26.17 -1.87
N LEU A 87 -14.99 -26.01 -2.86
CA LEU A 87 -16.43 -26.09 -2.70
C LEU A 87 -17.13 -26.45 -4.01
N ARG A 88 -18.40 -26.85 -3.91
CA ARG A 88 -19.28 -27.10 -5.04
C ARG A 88 -20.59 -26.34 -4.90
N ILE A 89 -20.97 -25.64 -5.95
CA ILE A 89 -22.26 -24.99 -6.12
C ILE A 89 -23.21 -26.00 -6.76
N ASN A 90 -24.51 -25.93 -6.44
CA ASN A 90 -25.54 -26.83 -7.00
C ASN A 90 -25.50 -26.85 -8.53
N PRO A 91 -25.14 -27.98 -9.17
CA PRO A 91 -24.98 -28.08 -10.61
C PRO A 91 -26.28 -28.37 -11.36
N GLU A 92 -27.40 -28.63 -10.68
CA GLU A 92 -28.62 -29.19 -11.26
C GLU A 92 -29.17 -28.34 -12.42
N LEU A 93 -29.25 -27.02 -12.22
CA LEU A 93 -29.68 -26.10 -13.28
C LEU A 93 -28.76 -26.12 -14.50
N TYR A 94 -27.44 -26.20 -14.28
CA TYR A 94 -26.44 -26.21 -15.34
C TYR A 94 -26.43 -27.53 -16.09
N LEU A 95 -26.67 -28.67 -15.41
CA LEU A 95 -26.85 -29.98 -16.02
C LEU A 95 -28.08 -30.01 -16.95
N THR A 96 -29.24 -29.53 -16.45
CA THR A 96 -30.46 -29.44 -17.28
C THR A 96 -30.25 -28.53 -18.48
N THR A 97 -29.57 -27.42 -18.34
CA THR A 97 -29.25 -26.52 -19.46
C THR A 97 -28.33 -27.21 -20.48
N LEU A 98 -27.36 -27.97 -20.00
CA LEU A 98 -26.43 -28.71 -20.87
C LEU A 98 -27.16 -29.76 -21.67
N ASP A 99 -28.10 -30.50 -21.07
CA ASP A 99 -28.93 -31.49 -21.75
C ASP A 99 -29.80 -30.84 -22.85
N GLN A 100 -30.39 -29.68 -22.61
CA GLN A 100 -31.13 -28.91 -23.62
C GLN A 100 -30.24 -28.46 -24.77
N LEU A 101 -29.01 -27.99 -24.49
CA LEU A 101 -28.07 -27.62 -25.53
C LEU A 101 -27.59 -28.82 -26.34
N GLN A 102 -27.42 -29.99 -25.72
CA GLN A 102 -27.08 -31.22 -26.38
C GLN A 102 -28.20 -31.64 -27.34
N ALA A 103 -29.45 -31.64 -26.93
CA ALA A 103 -30.59 -31.91 -27.77
C ALA A 103 -30.70 -30.92 -28.95
N SER A 104 -30.40 -29.65 -28.72
CA SER A 104 -30.34 -28.63 -29.78
C SER A 104 -29.27 -28.91 -30.81
N LEU A 105 -28.09 -29.41 -30.37
CA LEU A 105 -27.00 -29.81 -31.26
C LEU A 105 -27.41 -31.01 -32.13
N ASP A 106 -28.09 -32.00 -31.53
CA ASP A 106 -28.53 -33.20 -32.26
C ASP A 106 -29.61 -32.83 -33.30
N ASN A 107 -30.51 -31.89 -32.99
CA ASN A 107 -31.46 -31.34 -33.97
C ASN A 107 -30.75 -30.59 -35.12
N ALA A 108 -29.74 -29.79 -34.82
CA ALA A 108 -28.97 -29.09 -35.85
C ALA A 108 -28.20 -30.06 -36.75
N ARG A 109 -27.67 -31.15 -36.19
CA ARG A 109 -26.99 -32.22 -36.94
C ARG A 109 -27.97 -32.98 -37.87
N ALA A 110 -29.18 -33.27 -37.39
CA ALA A 110 -30.22 -33.86 -38.20
C ALA A 110 -30.61 -32.95 -39.38
N GLY A 111 -30.71 -31.64 -39.15
CA GLY A 111 -30.93 -30.64 -40.18
C GLY A 111 -29.80 -30.60 -41.23
N LEU A 112 -28.56 -30.73 -40.82
CA LEU A 112 -27.40 -30.84 -41.73
C LEU A 112 -27.50 -32.12 -42.58
N ALA A 113 -27.73 -33.26 -41.94
CA ALA A 113 -27.85 -34.53 -42.65
C ALA A 113 -28.97 -34.51 -43.71
N THR A 114 -30.10 -33.82 -43.41
CA THR A 114 -31.18 -33.60 -44.38
C THR A 114 -30.73 -32.76 -45.58
N SER A 115 -29.98 -31.67 -45.33
CA SER A 115 -29.44 -30.80 -46.39
C SER A 115 -28.36 -31.51 -47.23
N GLU A 116 -27.53 -32.34 -46.61
CA GLU A 116 -26.56 -33.17 -47.31
C GLU A 116 -27.24 -34.21 -48.20
N ALA A 117 -28.29 -34.90 -47.71
CA ALA A 117 -29.10 -35.82 -48.50
C ALA A 117 -29.76 -35.14 -49.72
N GLN A 118 -30.22 -33.85 -49.52
CA GLN A 118 -30.76 -33.07 -50.64
C GLN A 118 -29.68 -32.73 -51.68
N THR A 119 -28.46 -32.42 -51.24
CA THR A 119 -27.31 -32.19 -52.13
C THR A 119 -26.97 -33.43 -52.93
N GLU A 120 -26.97 -34.62 -52.32
CA GLU A 120 -26.73 -35.85 -53.02
C GLU A 120 -27.84 -36.19 -54.06
N ARG A 121 -29.11 -35.89 -53.76
CA ARG A 121 -30.21 -36.01 -54.76
C ARG A 121 -29.99 -35.05 -55.92
N ALA A 122 -29.65 -33.78 -55.66
CA ALA A 122 -29.36 -32.82 -56.74
C ALA A 122 -28.16 -33.26 -57.61
N ARG A 123 -27.10 -33.82 -56.99
CA ARG A 123 -25.95 -34.38 -57.72
C ARG A 123 -26.33 -35.57 -58.60
N ALA A 124 -27.23 -36.42 -58.13
CA ALA A 124 -27.75 -37.54 -58.97
C ALA A 124 -28.54 -37.05 -60.18
N SER A 125 -29.40 -36.00 -59.98
CA SER A 125 -30.12 -35.37 -61.09
C SER A 125 -29.18 -34.71 -62.10
N LEU A 126 -28.13 -33.99 -61.60
CA LEU A 126 -27.11 -33.40 -62.47
C LEU A 126 -26.38 -34.43 -63.27
N ARG A 127 -25.97 -35.55 -62.69
CA ARG A 127 -25.35 -36.68 -63.47
C ARG A 127 -26.24 -37.19 -64.58
N GLN A 128 -27.55 -37.35 -64.33
CA GLN A 128 -28.53 -37.74 -65.34
C GLN A 128 -28.62 -36.69 -66.47
N ALA A 129 -28.77 -35.38 -66.12
CA ALA A 129 -28.85 -34.31 -67.09
C ALA A 129 -27.55 -34.18 -67.91
N GLU A 130 -26.38 -34.34 -67.27
CA GLU A 130 -25.07 -34.34 -67.96
C GLU A 130 -24.93 -35.46 -69.01
N LEU A 131 -25.34 -36.64 -68.65
CA LEU A 131 -25.33 -37.76 -69.59
C LEU A 131 -26.27 -37.54 -70.78
N GLN A 132 -27.45 -36.93 -70.54
CA GLN A 132 -28.40 -36.57 -71.59
C GLN A 132 -27.82 -35.44 -72.47
N TYR A 133 -27.26 -34.38 -71.86
CA TYR A 133 -26.60 -33.31 -72.60
C TYR A 133 -25.44 -33.82 -73.47
N LYS A 134 -24.56 -34.67 -72.97
CA LYS A 134 -23.46 -35.28 -73.74
C LYS A 134 -23.97 -36.05 -74.92
N ARG A 135 -25.01 -36.88 -74.79
CA ARG A 135 -25.63 -37.65 -75.93
C ARG A 135 -26.24 -36.74 -76.99
N GLN A 136 -27.02 -35.71 -76.54
CA GLN A 136 -27.64 -34.75 -77.45
C GLN A 136 -26.61 -33.92 -78.20
N LYS A 137 -25.51 -33.54 -77.55
CA LYS A 137 -24.39 -32.79 -78.14
C LYS A 137 -23.74 -33.59 -79.27
N GLU A 138 -23.56 -34.88 -79.08
CA GLU A 138 -23.00 -35.78 -80.08
C GLU A 138 -23.94 -35.97 -81.31
N LEU A 139 -25.24 -36.15 -81.05
CA LEU A 139 -26.26 -36.23 -82.10
C LEU A 139 -26.42 -34.89 -82.87
N PHE A 140 -26.31 -33.79 -82.21
CA PHE A 140 -26.33 -32.44 -82.82
C PHE A 140 -25.14 -32.20 -83.74
N ASN A 141 -23.94 -32.61 -83.30
CA ASN A 141 -22.72 -32.53 -84.15
C ASN A 141 -22.82 -33.42 -85.39
N GLN A 142 -23.53 -34.54 -85.29
CA GLN A 142 -23.84 -35.44 -86.38
C GLN A 142 -25.04 -34.95 -87.24
N ARG A 143 -25.66 -33.76 -86.88
CA ARG A 143 -26.84 -33.21 -87.56
C ARG A 143 -28.09 -34.08 -87.51
N VAL A 144 -28.24 -34.91 -86.49
CA VAL A 144 -29.38 -35.83 -86.34
C VAL A 144 -30.57 -35.22 -85.65
N ILE A 145 -30.33 -34.15 -84.79
CA ILE A 145 -31.36 -33.50 -83.99
C ILE A 145 -31.41 -32.00 -84.32
N SER A 146 -32.55 -31.33 -83.95
CA SER A 146 -32.77 -29.91 -84.17
C SER A 146 -31.98 -29.07 -83.11
N ALA A 147 -31.71 -27.80 -83.45
CA ALA A 147 -31.08 -26.88 -82.52
C ALA A 147 -31.93 -26.68 -81.23
N GLN A 148 -33.23 -26.65 -81.35
CA GLN A 148 -34.16 -26.51 -80.25
C GLN A 148 -34.08 -27.70 -79.27
N GLU A 149 -33.91 -28.89 -79.71
CA GLU A 149 -33.76 -30.12 -78.88
C GLU A 149 -32.42 -30.07 -78.13
N PHE A 150 -31.34 -29.58 -78.74
CA PHE A 150 -30.06 -29.44 -78.15
C PHE A 150 -30.09 -28.31 -77.04
N GLU A 151 -30.68 -27.15 -77.36
CA GLU A 151 -30.84 -26.03 -76.40
C GLU A 151 -31.66 -26.40 -75.16
N ASN A 152 -32.71 -27.24 -75.37
CA ASN A 152 -33.49 -27.79 -74.23
C ASN A 152 -32.64 -28.69 -73.33
N ALA A 153 -31.78 -29.55 -73.89
CA ALA A 153 -30.90 -30.41 -73.12
C ALA A 153 -29.81 -29.58 -72.38
N GLU A 154 -29.29 -28.57 -73.04
CA GLU A 154 -28.32 -27.61 -72.40
C GLU A 154 -28.95 -26.86 -71.24
N THR A 155 -30.13 -26.28 -71.40
CA THR A 155 -30.88 -25.62 -70.40
C THR A 155 -31.15 -26.53 -69.20
N GLN A 156 -31.56 -27.75 -69.42
CA GLN A 156 -31.81 -28.71 -68.34
C GLN A 156 -30.55 -29.08 -67.58
N TYR A 157 -29.39 -29.22 -68.29
CA TYR A 157 -28.09 -29.36 -67.60
C TYR A 157 -27.70 -28.20 -66.79
N GLN A 158 -27.88 -26.96 -67.27
CA GLN A 158 -27.58 -25.72 -66.51
C GLN A 158 -28.49 -25.54 -65.26
N LEU A 159 -29.77 -25.88 -65.40
CA LEU A 159 -30.70 -25.88 -64.25
C LEU A 159 -30.27 -26.91 -63.21
N ALA A 160 -29.97 -28.14 -63.58
CA ALA A 160 -29.51 -29.16 -62.65
C ALA A 160 -28.18 -28.77 -61.96
N LYS A 161 -27.29 -28.11 -62.70
CA LYS A 161 -26.03 -27.58 -62.14
C LYS A 161 -26.29 -26.46 -61.06
N SER A 162 -27.21 -25.55 -61.33
CA SER A 162 -27.62 -24.49 -60.40
C SER A 162 -28.30 -25.08 -59.15
N ASP A 163 -29.08 -26.18 -59.34
CA ASP A 163 -29.73 -26.89 -58.24
C ASP A 163 -28.69 -27.50 -57.26
N VAL A 164 -27.62 -28.11 -57.80
CA VAL A 164 -26.51 -28.65 -56.98
C VAL A 164 -25.80 -27.52 -56.20
N GLU A 165 -25.55 -26.41 -56.86
CA GLU A 165 -24.92 -25.26 -56.21
C GLU A 165 -25.80 -24.71 -55.08
N SER A 166 -27.09 -24.55 -55.35
CA SER A 166 -28.07 -24.06 -54.34
C SER A 166 -28.17 -25.03 -53.14
N ALA A 167 -28.30 -26.34 -53.42
CA ALA A 167 -28.34 -27.38 -52.39
C ALA A 167 -27.05 -27.40 -51.56
N GLY A 168 -25.88 -27.25 -52.24
CA GLY A 168 -24.58 -27.15 -51.56
C GLY A 168 -24.46 -25.95 -50.65
N LYS A 169 -24.96 -24.79 -51.07
CA LYS A 169 -25.03 -23.58 -50.21
C LYS A 169 -25.94 -23.79 -48.99
N SER A 170 -27.05 -24.49 -49.19
CA SER A 170 -27.95 -24.82 -48.08
C SER A 170 -27.30 -25.78 -47.07
N ALA A 171 -26.58 -26.81 -47.53
CA ALA A 171 -25.81 -27.70 -46.65
C ALA A 171 -24.70 -26.95 -45.90
N LEU A 172 -24.02 -26.02 -46.57
CA LEU A 172 -23.02 -25.17 -45.94
C LEU A 172 -23.64 -24.26 -44.84
N ALA A 173 -24.79 -23.67 -45.12
CA ALA A 173 -25.52 -22.88 -44.12
C ALA A 173 -25.93 -23.73 -42.89
N ALA A 174 -26.41 -24.96 -43.12
CA ALA A 174 -26.74 -25.90 -42.05
C ALA A 174 -25.50 -26.28 -41.24
N SER A 175 -24.32 -26.45 -41.88
CA SER A 175 -23.07 -26.74 -41.18
C SER A 175 -22.62 -25.57 -40.25
N PHE A 176 -22.81 -24.33 -40.67
CA PHE A 176 -22.57 -23.16 -39.80
C PHE A 176 -23.52 -23.10 -38.61
N ASN A 177 -24.79 -23.51 -38.80
CA ASN A 177 -25.73 -23.64 -37.69
C ASN A 177 -25.27 -24.70 -36.69
N VAL A 178 -24.82 -25.88 -37.11
CA VAL A 178 -24.23 -26.90 -36.22
C VAL A 178 -23.07 -26.31 -35.42
N ARG A 179 -22.15 -25.60 -36.09
CA ARG A 179 -21.00 -24.97 -35.42
C ARG A 179 -21.43 -23.95 -34.40
N SER A 180 -22.44 -23.12 -34.68
CA SER A 180 -23.01 -22.14 -33.76
C SER A 180 -23.58 -22.80 -32.51
N VAL A 181 -24.40 -23.83 -32.65
CA VAL A 181 -24.98 -24.58 -31.54
C VAL A 181 -23.91 -25.32 -30.74
N GLN A 182 -22.92 -25.88 -31.41
CA GLN A 182 -21.77 -26.51 -30.74
C GLN A 182 -21.00 -25.53 -29.85
N ALA A 183 -20.78 -24.29 -30.32
CA ALA A 183 -20.13 -23.27 -29.52
C ALA A 183 -20.94 -22.96 -28.25
N ARG A 184 -22.28 -22.92 -28.34
CA ARG A 184 -23.16 -22.72 -27.16
C ARG A 184 -23.08 -23.90 -26.19
N LEU A 185 -22.98 -25.15 -26.71
CA LEU A 185 -22.79 -26.33 -25.87
C LEU A 185 -21.46 -26.27 -25.09
N GLU A 186 -20.37 -25.81 -25.70
CA GLU A 186 -19.09 -25.65 -25.05
C GLU A 186 -19.14 -24.55 -23.96
N GLU A 187 -19.88 -23.47 -24.22
CA GLU A 187 -20.14 -22.44 -23.18
C GLU A 187 -20.91 -23.04 -22.00
N GLY A 188 -21.95 -23.84 -22.26
CA GLY A 188 -22.70 -24.53 -21.20
C GLY A 188 -21.81 -25.45 -20.37
N ARG A 189 -20.89 -26.20 -21.01
CA ARG A 189 -19.91 -27.07 -20.33
C ARG A 189 -18.96 -26.28 -19.44
N LYS A 190 -18.48 -25.13 -19.92
CA LYS A 190 -17.63 -24.23 -19.12
C LYS A 190 -18.36 -23.69 -17.88
N ASN A 191 -19.64 -23.30 -18.04
CA ASN A 191 -20.45 -22.82 -16.94
C ASN A 191 -20.71 -23.93 -15.90
N LEU A 192 -20.93 -25.17 -16.34
CA LEU A 192 -21.00 -26.33 -15.45
C LEU A 192 -19.66 -26.54 -14.72
N GLY A 193 -18.52 -26.45 -15.41
CA GLY A 193 -17.21 -26.57 -14.80
C GLY A 193 -16.97 -25.51 -13.68
N ARG A 194 -17.52 -24.31 -13.83
CA ARG A 194 -17.43 -23.24 -12.84
C ARG A 194 -18.25 -23.46 -11.57
N THR A 195 -19.14 -24.46 -11.55
CA THR A 195 -19.84 -24.85 -10.32
C THR A 195 -18.93 -25.55 -9.31
N SER A 196 -17.80 -26.09 -9.75
CA SER A 196 -16.77 -26.67 -8.88
C SER A 196 -15.60 -25.72 -8.81
N ILE A 197 -15.33 -25.15 -7.61
CA ILE A 197 -14.29 -24.13 -7.41
C ILE A 197 -13.06 -24.81 -6.81
N TYR A 198 -11.92 -24.58 -7.46
CA TYR A 198 -10.63 -25.16 -7.09
C TYR A 198 -9.66 -24.06 -6.65
N ALA A 199 -8.70 -24.42 -5.80
CA ALA A 199 -7.64 -23.50 -5.37
C ALA A 199 -6.70 -23.17 -6.55
N PRO A 200 -6.48 -21.88 -6.88
CA PRO A 200 -5.56 -21.50 -7.95
C PRO A 200 -4.08 -21.55 -7.53
N VAL A 201 -3.80 -21.46 -6.24
CA VAL A 201 -2.47 -21.42 -5.64
C VAL A 201 -2.41 -22.28 -4.38
N ASN A 202 -1.19 -22.64 -3.97
CA ASN A 202 -0.96 -23.24 -2.64
C ASN A 202 -1.05 -22.15 -1.57
N GLY A 203 -1.63 -22.47 -0.43
CA GLY A 203 -1.74 -21.52 0.69
C GLY A 203 -2.63 -22.04 1.81
N VAL A 204 -3.05 -21.12 2.65
CA VAL A 204 -3.96 -21.37 3.78
C VAL A 204 -5.23 -20.53 3.56
N VAL A 205 -6.39 -21.07 3.88
CA VAL A 205 -7.66 -20.32 3.87
C VAL A 205 -7.61 -19.28 4.98
N SER A 206 -7.39 -18.02 4.62
CA SER A 206 -7.24 -16.91 5.58
C SER A 206 -8.58 -16.32 6.03
N LEU A 207 -9.61 -16.46 5.21
CA LEU A 207 -10.96 -15.97 5.50
C LEU A 207 -11.97 -16.83 4.76
N LEU A 208 -13.08 -17.17 5.42
CA LEU A 208 -14.22 -17.89 4.84
C LEU A 208 -15.51 -17.12 5.14
N ASN A 209 -16.06 -16.47 4.10
CA ASN A 209 -17.24 -15.62 4.24
C ASN A 209 -18.55 -16.38 4.19
N ASN A 210 -18.61 -17.51 3.48
CA ASN A 210 -19.85 -18.25 3.23
C ASN A 210 -19.79 -19.68 3.77
N LYS A 211 -20.96 -20.20 4.11
CA LYS A 211 -21.13 -21.56 4.67
C LYS A 211 -21.89 -22.44 3.68
N LYS A 212 -21.83 -23.75 3.90
CA LYS A 212 -22.66 -24.72 3.21
C LYS A 212 -24.15 -24.39 3.40
N GLY A 213 -24.93 -24.43 2.30
CA GLY A 213 -26.36 -24.08 2.25
C GLY A 213 -26.62 -22.59 1.94
N GLU A 214 -25.60 -21.75 1.93
CA GLU A 214 -25.74 -20.35 1.54
C GLU A 214 -25.78 -20.17 0.01
N ARG A 215 -26.51 -19.16 -0.44
CA ARG A 215 -26.62 -18.82 -1.86
C ARG A 215 -25.60 -17.75 -2.22
N VAL A 216 -24.80 -18.06 -3.24
CA VAL A 216 -23.83 -17.13 -3.84
C VAL A 216 -24.32 -16.63 -5.19
N VAL A 217 -23.89 -15.43 -5.56
CA VAL A 217 -24.22 -14.80 -6.83
C VAL A 217 -22.94 -14.56 -7.61
N GLY A 218 -22.91 -15.07 -8.84
CA GLY A 218 -21.83 -14.81 -9.79
C GLY A 218 -22.45 -14.54 -11.17
N THR A 219 -22.09 -13.41 -11.77
CA THR A 219 -22.52 -13.04 -13.12
C THR A 219 -21.34 -12.47 -13.90
N ALA A 220 -21.38 -12.59 -15.23
CA ALA A 220 -20.34 -12.04 -16.09
C ALA A 220 -20.25 -10.48 -16.04
N GLN A 221 -21.30 -9.80 -15.54
CA GLN A 221 -21.41 -8.34 -15.54
C GLN A 221 -21.08 -7.70 -14.20
N MET A 222 -21.07 -8.47 -13.10
CA MET A 222 -20.83 -7.96 -11.75
C MET A 222 -19.78 -8.83 -11.05
N ALA A 223 -18.98 -8.20 -10.19
CA ALA A 223 -18.09 -8.95 -9.31
C ALA A 223 -18.91 -9.96 -8.49
N GLY A 224 -18.54 -11.24 -8.57
CA GLY A 224 -19.21 -12.31 -7.85
C GLY A 224 -19.03 -12.17 -6.33
N THR A 225 -19.90 -12.87 -5.58
CA THR A 225 -19.79 -12.96 -4.12
C THR A 225 -18.43 -13.52 -3.74
N GLU A 226 -17.64 -12.79 -2.94
CA GLU A 226 -16.38 -13.25 -2.37
C GLU A 226 -16.66 -14.35 -1.36
N ILE A 227 -16.23 -15.58 -1.63
CA ILE A 227 -16.51 -16.76 -0.80
C ILE A 227 -15.42 -16.96 0.24
N MET A 228 -14.16 -16.93 -0.19
CA MET A 228 -13.01 -17.13 0.69
C MET A 228 -11.76 -16.46 0.14
N ARG A 229 -10.72 -16.38 0.98
CA ARG A 229 -9.38 -15.94 0.59
C ARG A 229 -8.38 -17.02 0.86
N ILE A 230 -7.45 -17.20 -0.06
CA ILE A 230 -6.29 -18.08 0.10
C ILE A 230 -5.04 -17.21 0.14
N ALA A 231 -4.26 -17.36 1.22
CA ALA A 231 -3.07 -16.58 1.48
C ALA A 231 -1.84 -17.48 1.64
N ASN A 232 -0.71 -17.06 1.11
CA ASN A 232 0.57 -17.69 1.44
C ASN A 232 1.12 -17.04 2.71
N LEU A 233 1.09 -17.79 3.83
CA LEU A 233 1.56 -17.33 5.13
C LEU A 233 3.08 -17.48 5.33
N GLU A 234 3.80 -18.11 4.41
CA GLU A 234 5.26 -18.24 4.48
C GLU A 234 5.97 -16.91 4.23
N THR A 235 5.36 -16.06 3.40
CA THR A 235 5.91 -14.75 3.04
C THR A 235 4.93 -13.66 3.46
N MET A 236 5.32 -12.93 4.50
CA MET A 236 4.51 -11.84 5.06
C MET A 236 5.17 -10.49 4.81
N GLU A 237 4.36 -9.46 4.66
CA GLU A 237 4.79 -8.07 4.56
C GLU A 237 3.98 -7.18 5.49
N VAL A 238 4.58 -6.08 5.94
CA VAL A 238 3.86 -5.03 6.65
C VAL A 238 3.59 -3.91 5.67
N GLN A 239 2.34 -3.54 5.53
CA GLN A 239 1.94 -2.37 4.78
C GLN A 239 1.79 -1.20 5.75
N VAL A 240 2.70 -0.23 5.65
CA VAL A 240 2.71 0.99 6.47
C VAL A 240 2.35 2.21 5.65
N ASP A 241 1.70 3.18 6.28
CA ASP A 241 1.38 4.45 5.65
C ASP A 241 2.32 5.53 6.22
N ILE A 242 3.14 6.12 5.35
CA ILE A 242 4.22 7.06 5.69
C ILE A 242 3.89 8.44 5.13
N ASN A 243 4.19 9.47 5.92
CA ASN A 243 3.96 10.86 5.55
C ASN A 243 4.83 11.30 4.37
N GLU A 244 4.33 12.26 3.57
CA GLU A 244 5.02 12.85 2.42
C GLU A 244 6.41 13.41 2.77
N ASN A 245 6.60 13.98 3.96
CA ASN A 245 7.89 14.53 4.37
C ASN A 245 8.96 13.46 4.61
N ASP A 246 8.55 12.24 4.99
CA ASP A 246 9.46 11.16 5.37
C ASP A 246 9.70 10.18 4.22
N ILE A 247 8.74 10.05 3.27
CA ILE A 247 8.86 9.12 2.13
C ILE A 247 10.07 9.42 1.25
N VAL A 248 10.45 10.70 1.12
CA VAL A 248 11.58 11.14 0.29
C VAL A 248 12.91 10.54 0.76
N ARG A 249 13.02 10.15 2.02
CA ARG A 249 14.23 9.60 2.64
C ARG A 249 14.31 8.09 2.52
N ILE A 250 13.20 7.41 2.23
CA ILE A 250 13.12 5.95 2.18
C ILE A 250 13.47 5.46 0.79
N ARG A 251 14.24 4.39 0.72
CA ARG A 251 14.65 3.73 -0.52
C ARG A 251 14.28 2.26 -0.51
N ILE A 252 13.99 1.73 -1.67
CA ILE A 252 13.83 0.28 -1.84
C ILE A 252 15.14 -0.39 -1.47
N GLY A 253 15.06 -1.42 -0.60
CA GLY A 253 16.22 -2.11 -0.06
C GLY A 253 16.62 -1.68 1.34
N ASP A 254 16.05 -0.61 1.90
CA ASP A 254 16.32 -0.19 3.27
C ASP A 254 15.93 -1.28 4.25
N SER A 255 16.77 -1.51 5.25
CA SER A 255 16.50 -2.45 6.32
C SER A 255 15.55 -1.84 7.35
N ALA A 256 14.65 -2.65 7.88
CA ALA A 256 13.68 -2.22 8.87
C ALA A 256 13.60 -3.20 10.03
N ASN A 257 13.33 -2.66 11.21
CA ASN A 257 12.94 -3.43 12.38
C ASN A 257 11.41 -3.42 12.47
N VAL A 258 10.80 -4.58 12.57
CA VAL A 258 9.35 -4.74 12.65
C VAL A 258 8.98 -5.20 14.05
N ASN A 259 8.29 -4.37 14.78
CA ASN A 259 7.79 -4.62 16.13
C ASN A 259 6.30 -4.95 16.03
N VAL A 260 5.93 -6.22 16.26
CA VAL A 260 4.54 -6.67 16.18
C VAL A 260 3.91 -6.52 17.55
N ASP A 261 2.77 -5.83 17.65
CA ASP A 261 2.11 -5.50 18.93
C ASP A 261 1.73 -6.77 19.73
N ALA A 262 1.44 -7.87 19.03
CA ALA A 262 1.13 -9.15 19.65
C ALA A 262 2.35 -9.87 20.24
N TYR A 263 3.59 -9.47 19.89
CA TYR A 263 4.85 -10.13 20.28
C TYR A 263 5.86 -9.09 20.77
N THR A 264 5.62 -8.52 21.95
CA THR A 264 6.40 -7.43 22.53
C THR A 264 7.88 -7.77 22.78
N ASP A 265 8.19 -9.05 22.98
CA ASP A 265 9.56 -9.50 23.30
C ASP A 265 10.41 -9.83 22.08
N ARG A 266 9.88 -9.64 20.87
CA ARG A 266 10.57 -10.04 19.62
C ARG A 266 10.51 -8.94 18.56
N VAL A 267 11.67 -8.67 17.99
CA VAL A 267 11.83 -7.77 16.84
C VAL A 267 12.11 -8.61 15.60
N PHE A 268 11.30 -8.42 14.56
CA PHE A 268 11.49 -9.08 13.28
C PHE A 268 12.29 -8.17 12.36
N SER A 269 13.18 -8.77 11.57
CA SER A 269 13.91 -8.05 10.53
C SER A 269 13.07 -7.99 9.26
N GLY A 270 13.05 -6.82 8.62
CA GLY A 270 12.37 -6.59 7.35
C GLY A 270 13.22 -5.79 6.38
N VAL A 271 12.79 -5.78 5.13
CA VAL A 271 13.40 -4.99 4.05
C VAL A 271 12.29 -4.32 3.25
N VAL A 272 12.47 -3.03 2.92
CA VAL A 272 11.57 -2.28 2.05
C VAL A 272 11.60 -2.86 0.65
N THR A 273 10.47 -3.38 0.17
CA THR A 273 10.37 -4.01 -1.16
C THR A 273 9.65 -3.15 -2.17
N ASP A 274 8.70 -2.31 -1.72
CA ASP A 274 7.87 -1.51 -2.62
C ASP A 274 7.47 -0.19 -1.96
N ILE A 275 7.42 0.88 -2.75
CA ILE A 275 7.00 2.21 -2.34
C ILE A 275 5.94 2.66 -3.33
N ALA A 276 4.72 2.92 -2.87
CA ALA A 276 3.64 3.35 -3.74
C ALA A 276 3.94 4.72 -4.39
N ASN A 277 3.80 4.80 -5.70
CA ASN A 277 4.01 6.04 -6.46
C ASN A 277 2.84 7.04 -6.36
N SER A 278 1.71 6.62 -5.77
CA SER A 278 0.53 7.46 -5.60
C SER A 278 0.13 7.52 -4.13
N ALA A 279 -0.26 8.70 -3.68
CA ALA A 279 -0.80 8.89 -2.35
C ALA A 279 -2.19 8.23 -2.21
N LYS A 280 -2.49 7.73 -1.03
CA LYS A 280 -3.85 7.30 -0.68
C LYS A 280 -4.70 8.53 -0.39
N PHE A 281 -5.69 8.78 -1.22
CA PHE A 281 -6.73 9.77 -0.96
C PHE A 281 -7.95 9.07 -0.36
N ASN A 282 -8.30 9.39 0.87
CA ASN A 282 -9.57 8.96 1.44
C ASN A 282 -10.69 9.85 0.89
N ALA A 283 -11.38 9.39 -0.13
CA ALA A 283 -12.47 10.12 -0.79
C ALA A 283 -13.66 10.47 0.14
N ALA A 284 -13.73 9.91 1.35
CA ALA A 284 -14.79 10.15 2.32
C ALA A 284 -14.58 11.36 3.25
N GLN A 285 -13.39 11.97 3.24
CA GLN A 285 -13.06 13.12 4.09
C GLN A 285 -12.67 14.33 3.23
N GLN A 286 -13.67 15.04 2.77
CA GLN A 286 -13.51 16.40 2.21
C GLN A 286 -13.33 17.40 3.38
N ALA A 287 -12.12 17.48 3.93
CA ALA A 287 -11.76 18.52 4.88
C ALA A 287 -10.32 18.97 4.63
N SER A 288 -10.09 20.25 4.72
CA SER A 288 -8.99 21.07 4.24
C SER A 288 -7.60 20.87 4.88
N ASP A 289 -7.40 19.82 5.69
CA ASP A 289 -6.09 19.49 6.30
C ASP A 289 -5.79 17.99 6.08
N GLN A 290 -5.62 17.60 4.81
CA GLN A 290 -5.36 16.21 4.47
C GLN A 290 -3.86 15.91 4.53
N VAL A 291 -3.46 15.13 5.53
CA VAL A 291 -2.11 14.56 5.59
C VAL A 291 -1.95 13.56 4.44
N THR A 292 -1.06 13.87 3.53
CA THR A 292 -0.74 13.00 2.39
C THR A 292 0.13 11.85 2.86
N ASN A 293 -0.39 10.62 2.76
CA ASN A 293 0.35 9.41 3.13
C ASN A 293 0.62 8.52 1.91
N TYR A 294 1.81 7.93 1.88
CA TYR A 294 2.23 6.96 0.89
C TYR A 294 2.35 5.58 1.52
N THR A 295 1.90 4.57 0.80
CA THR A 295 2.00 3.19 1.27
C THR A 295 3.38 2.63 0.96
N VAL A 296 4.04 2.09 1.97
CA VAL A 296 5.31 1.36 1.85
C VAL A 296 5.10 -0.08 2.30
N LYS A 297 5.65 -1.03 1.53
CA LYS A 297 5.62 -2.44 1.86
C LYS A 297 6.98 -2.90 2.35
N VAL A 298 6.99 -3.46 3.54
CA VAL A 298 8.18 -3.98 4.18
C VAL A 298 8.04 -5.48 4.33
N ARG A 299 8.81 -6.26 3.57
CA ARG A 299 8.81 -7.72 3.63
C ARG A 299 9.54 -8.18 4.88
N ILE A 300 8.90 -9.04 5.65
CA ILE A 300 9.51 -9.67 6.82
C ILE A 300 10.47 -10.77 6.32
N THR A 301 11.73 -10.67 6.71
CA THR A 301 12.79 -11.58 6.23
C THR A 301 12.93 -12.81 7.14
N THR A 302 12.45 -12.73 8.37
CA THR A 302 12.49 -13.84 9.31
C THR A 302 11.47 -14.90 8.88
N PRO A 303 11.89 -16.12 8.46
CA PRO A 303 10.95 -17.10 7.94
C PRO A 303 9.92 -17.48 9.01
N ALA A 304 8.64 -17.38 8.67
CA ALA A 304 7.56 -17.93 9.45
C ALA A 304 7.63 -19.46 9.34
N GLY A 305 7.61 -20.18 10.48
CA GLY A 305 7.50 -21.64 10.45
C GLY A 305 8.73 -22.44 10.90
N ILE A 306 9.84 -21.80 11.26
CA ILE A 306 10.93 -22.51 11.99
C ILE A 306 10.42 -22.79 13.41
N ALA A 307 10.66 -23.99 13.92
CA ALA A 307 10.26 -24.39 15.27
C ALA A 307 10.66 -23.31 16.31
N GLY A 308 9.66 -22.67 16.93
CA GLY A 308 9.86 -21.55 17.86
C GLY A 308 9.69 -20.14 17.26
N THR A 309 9.42 -19.98 15.96
CA THR A 309 9.01 -18.69 15.39
C THR A 309 7.49 -18.48 15.55
N PRO A 310 7.05 -17.31 16.04
CA PRO A 310 5.63 -17.04 16.19
C PRO A 310 4.94 -16.96 14.81
N VAL A 311 3.74 -17.53 14.74
CA VAL A 311 2.92 -17.49 13.52
C VAL A 311 2.33 -16.09 13.36
N LEU A 312 2.76 -15.35 12.35
CA LEU A 312 2.17 -14.07 11.99
C LEU A 312 0.83 -14.32 11.29
N LYS A 313 -0.21 -13.64 11.76
CA LYS A 313 -1.54 -13.72 11.13
C LYS A 313 -1.84 -12.45 10.34
N PRO A 314 -2.51 -12.56 9.19
CA PRO A 314 -3.01 -11.39 8.46
C PRO A 314 -3.89 -10.50 9.35
N GLY A 315 -3.72 -9.17 9.21
CA GLY A 315 -4.47 -8.20 10.00
C GLY A 315 -3.83 -7.77 11.32
N MET A 316 -2.77 -8.44 11.79
CA MET A 316 -2.02 -7.98 12.97
C MET A 316 -1.42 -6.60 12.73
N THR A 317 -1.40 -5.77 13.79
CA THR A 317 -0.77 -4.45 13.78
C THR A 317 0.73 -4.59 14.11
N ALA A 318 1.54 -3.82 13.41
CA ALA A 318 2.97 -3.73 13.66
C ALA A 318 3.47 -2.30 13.47
N THR A 319 4.46 -1.93 14.26
CA THR A 319 5.24 -0.70 14.09
C THR A 319 6.55 -1.04 13.40
N VAL A 320 6.88 -0.31 12.36
CA VAL A 320 8.07 -0.53 11.54
C VAL A 320 9.00 0.67 11.68
N ASP A 321 10.23 0.41 12.10
CA ASP A 321 11.30 1.40 12.18
C ASP A 321 12.26 1.18 11.00
N ILE A 322 12.11 1.99 9.96
CA ILE A 322 12.90 1.92 8.73
C ILE A 322 14.20 2.69 8.94
N LYS A 323 15.33 2.02 8.71
CA LYS A 323 16.67 2.61 8.75
C LYS A 323 16.96 3.23 7.40
N THR A 324 16.98 4.57 7.34
CA THR A 324 17.17 5.30 6.08
C THR A 324 18.63 5.61 5.84
N GLU A 325 19.16 6.68 6.37
CA GLU A 325 20.52 7.12 6.17
C GLU A 325 21.37 6.85 7.40
N THR A 326 22.59 6.33 7.20
CA THR A 326 23.57 6.11 8.27
C THR A 326 24.81 6.93 8.00
N VAL A 327 25.14 7.83 8.91
CA VAL A 327 26.41 8.56 8.91
C VAL A 327 27.34 7.97 9.94
N ARG A 328 28.52 7.54 9.48
CA ARG A 328 29.56 6.96 10.35
C ARG A 328 30.43 8.04 10.94
N ASN A 329 30.92 7.81 12.17
CA ASN A 329 31.83 8.73 12.86
C ASN A 329 31.29 10.16 12.97
N ALA A 330 30.00 10.33 13.25
CA ALA A 330 29.38 11.63 13.42
C ALA A 330 29.55 12.13 14.87
N VAL A 331 29.80 13.43 15.04
CA VAL A 331 29.76 14.06 16.37
C VAL A 331 28.32 14.18 16.79
N CYS A 332 27.95 13.49 17.86
CA CYS A 332 26.59 13.42 18.36
C CYS A 332 26.45 14.00 19.76
N VAL A 333 25.33 14.66 20.01
CA VAL A 333 24.92 15.17 21.33
C VAL A 333 23.54 14.63 21.69
N PRO A 334 23.22 14.44 22.97
CA PRO A 334 21.88 14.04 23.38
C PRO A 334 20.83 15.06 22.91
N ILE A 335 19.65 14.59 22.49
CA ILE A 335 18.51 15.44 22.05
C ILE A 335 18.18 16.49 23.10
N SER A 336 18.28 16.13 24.39
CA SER A 336 18.02 17.01 25.53
C SER A 336 18.93 18.25 25.63
N ALA A 337 20.11 18.22 24.98
CA ALA A 337 21.08 19.32 24.98
C ALA A 337 20.80 20.38 23.91
N VAL A 338 19.94 20.09 22.94
CA VAL A 338 19.68 20.95 21.79
C VAL A 338 18.43 21.79 21.99
N THR A 339 18.50 23.09 21.68
CA THR A 339 17.35 24.02 21.73
C THR A 339 17.25 24.84 20.45
N THR A 340 16.02 25.07 20.01
CA THR A 340 15.70 25.91 18.84
C THR A 340 15.42 27.36 19.24
N ARG A 341 15.36 27.64 20.54
CA ARG A 341 15.14 28.99 21.07
C ARG A 341 16.43 29.82 20.97
N ASN A 342 16.32 31.06 20.47
CA ASN A 342 17.45 31.98 20.45
C ASN A 342 17.76 32.46 21.90
N PRO A 343 18.86 32.01 22.53
CA PRO A 343 19.20 32.36 23.90
C PRO A 343 19.70 33.81 24.05
N LYS A 344 19.96 34.51 22.92
CA LYS A 344 20.43 35.92 22.89
C LYS A 344 19.31 36.93 22.73
N ALA A 345 18.06 36.50 22.46
CA ALA A 345 16.91 37.38 22.40
C ALA A 345 16.55 37.86 23.81
N SER A 346 16.86 39.09 24.13
CA SER A 346 16.46 39.78 25.39
C SER A 346 14.95 39.84 25.45
N THR A 347 14.39 39.27 26.52
CA THR A 347 12.98 39.45 26.89
C THR A 347 12.79 40.87 27.42
N ASP A 348 12.71 41.87 26.59
CA ASP A 348 12.16 43.15 26.93
C ASP A 348 10.65 43.14 26.61
N LYS A 349 9.88 42.54 27.53
CA LYS A 349 8.44 42.73 27.63
C LYS A 349 8.16 43.66 28.81
N GLY A 350 8.30 44.94 28.57
CA GLY A 350 7.93 45.96 29.55
C GLY A 350 7.59 47.28 28.89
N LYS A 351 6.27 47.47 28.68
CA LYS A 351 5.55 48.69 28.32
C LYS A 351 5.27 48.97 26.86
N SER A 352 4.03 48.65 26.53
CA SER A 352 3.24 49.22 25.45
C SER A 352 3.29 50.75 25.44
N ASP A 353 3.45 51.32 24.23
CA ASP A 353 2.54 52.42 23.84
C ASP A 353 2.41 52.42 22.32
N LYS A 354 1.15 52.57 21.92
CA LYS A 354 0.68 52.72 20.55
C LYS A 354 1.34 53.96 19.90
N LYS A 355 1.97 53.81 18.76
CA LYS A 355 1.76 54.57 17.53
C LYS A 355 2.90 54.36 16.53
N SER A 356 2.47 54.24 15.32
CA SER A 356 3.18 54.48 14.06
C SER A 356 3.51 53.23 13.27
N ALA A 357 2.67 53.03 12.30
CA ALA A 357 2.94 52.26 11.06
C ALA A 357 4.07 52.93 10.26
N GLU A 358 4.66 52.10 9.42
CA GLU A 358 5.59 52.40 8.32
C GLU A 358 7.08 52.28 8.63
N ASN A 359 7.58 51.30 8.13
CA ASN A 359 8.77 50.95 7.36
C ASN A 359 9.38 49.63 7.84
N GLY A 360 9.17 48.65 6.94
CA GLY A 360 9.66 47.30 7.07
C GLY A 360 11.18 47.26 7.00
N THR A 361 11.74 46.63 7.99
CA THR A 361 12.91 45.74 7.81
C THR A 361 12.72 44.64 8.84
N SER A 362 12.01 43.62 8.43
CA SER A 362 11.89 42.38 9.20
C SER A 362 13.27 41.75 9.24
N GLU A 363 13.99 41.98 10.34
CA GLU A 363 15.08 41.09 10.73
C GLU A 363 14.48 39.68 10.83
N LYS A 364 14.80 38.84 9.82
CA LYS A 364 14.56 37.40 9.87
C LYS A 364 15.09 36.92 11.23
N GLU A 365 14.19 36.58 12.13
CA GLU A 365 14.51 35.70 13.26
C GLU A 365 15.15 34.45 12.68
N THR A 366 16.46 34.37 12.77
CA THR A 366 17.22 33.19 12.42
C THR A 366 16.79 32.12 13.42
N LYS A 367 15.88 31.24 13.01
CA LYS A 367 15.59 29.98 13.69
C LYS A 367 16.88 29.14 13.64
N GLY A 368 17.81 29.42 14.57
CA GLY A 368 19.05 28.67 14.71
C GLY A 368 18.89 27.62 15.79
N THR A 369 19.57 26.52 15.63
CA THR A 369 19.68 25.49 16.67
C THR A 369 20.89 25.82 17.53
N TRP A 370 20.73 25.75 18.88
CA TRP A 370 21.72 26.17 19.86
C TRP A 370 21.99 25.06 20.87
N VAL A 371 23.24 25.02 21.33
CA VAL A 371 23.69 24.12 22.40
C VAL A 371 24.43 24.95 23.43
N PHE A 372 24.23 24.67 24.72
CA PHE A 372 24.91 25.33 25.80
C PHE A 372 26.16 24.55 26.24
N ILE A 373 27.31 25.25 26.35
CA ILE A 373 28.59 24.71 26.81
C ILE A 373 28.91 25.33 28.17
N PRO A 374 29.37 24.56 29.16
CA PRO A 374 29.85 25.12 30.42
C PRO A 374 31.26 25.74 30.20
N GLU A 375 31.37 27.04 30.35
CA GLU A 375 32.65 27.78 30.27
C GLU A 375 32.81 28.66 31.53
N ASN A 376 33.83 28.40 32.34
CA ASN A 376 34.14 29.14 33.56
C ASN A 376 32.94 29.33 34.53
N GLY A 377 32.12 28.26 34.72
CA GLY A 377 30.95 28.31 35.61
C GLY A 377 29.76 29.09 35.03
N LYS A 378 29.78 29.40 33.74
CA LYS A 378 28.70 30.07 33.02
C LYS A 378 28.26 29.22 31.82
N ALA A 379 27.00 29.35 31.45
CA ALA A 379 26.46 28.73 30.21
C ALA A 379 26.78 29.64 29.02
N LYS A 380 27.50 29.12 28.03
CA LYS A 380 27.77 29.80 26.77
C LYS A 380 26.95 29.15 25.66
N ALA A 381 26.14 29.94 24.99
CA ALA A 381 25.33 29.49 23.87
C ALA A 381 26.14 29.47 22.57
N VAL A 382 26.22 28.30 21.93
CA VAL A 382 26.89 28.09 20.65
C VAL A 382 25.86 27.71 19.63
N ALA A 383 25.85 28.43 18.51
CA ALA A 383 25.03 28.06 17.35
C ALA A 383 25.61 26.82 16.69
N VAL A 384 24.76 25.86 16.42
CA VAL A 384 25.13 24.58 15.80
C VAL A 384 24.23 24.30 14.61
N LYS A 385 24.78 23.59 13.61
CA LYS A 385 23.97 22.98 12.57
C LYS A 385 23.76 21.51 12.91
N THR A 386 22.51 21.13 12.98
CA THR A 386 22.11 19.73 13.21
C THR A 386 21.95 19.01 11.88
N GLY A 387 22.35 17.76 11.82
CA GLY A 387 22.12 16.83 10.71
C GLY A 387 21.06 15.79 11.07
N LEU A 388 21.41 14.50 10.95
CA LEU A 388 20.53 13.36 11.24
C LEU A 388 20.17 13.30 12.73
N GLN A 389 18.98 12.74 12.98
CA GLN A 389 18.48 12.47 14.32
C GLN A 389 18.15 10.99 14.47
N ASP A 390 18.59 10.42 15.60
CA ASP A 390 18.21 9.10 16.09
C ASP A 390 17.24 9.25 17.28
N THR A 391 16.84 8.17 17.91
CA THR A 391 15.94 8.18 19.09
C THR A 391 16.45 9.04 20.24
N ASP A 392 17.77 9.07 20.49
CA ASP A 392 18.38 9.70 21.65
C ASP A 392 19.38 10.82 21.30
N TRP A 393 19.85 10.89 20.06
CA TRP A 393 20.97 11.72 19.66
C TRP A 393 20.70 12.57 18.43
N PHE A 394 21.30 13.77 18.41
CA PHE A 394 21.41 14.62 17.22
C PHE A 394 22.84 14.62 16.70
N GLN A 395 23.00 14.47 15.40
CA GLN A 395 24.25 14.77 14.72
C GLN A 395 24.49 16.28 14.69
N ILE A 396 25.72 16.70 15.00
CA ILE A 396 26.17 18.07 14.81
C ILE A 396 27.15 18.11 13.65
N THR A 397 26.79 18.82 12.59
CA THR A 397 27.63 18.98 11.39
C THR A 397 28.60 20.13 11.52
N GLU A 398 28.21 21.22 12.18
CA GLU A 398 29.05 22.40 12.42
C GLU A 398 28.81 22.98 13.81
N GLY A 399 29.84 23.52 14.43
CA GLY A 399 29.75 24.30 15.67
C GLY A 399 30.27 23.63 16.94
N LEU A 400 30.51 22.30 16.93
CA LEU A 400 31.01 21.54 18.07
C LEU A 400 32.13 20.60 17.68
N LYS A 401 33.12 20.39 18.58
CA LYS A 401 34.17 19.40 18.42
C LYS A 401 33.91 18.18 19.29
N GLU A 402 34.48 17.07 18.93
CA GLU A 402 34.49 15.85 19.74
C GLU A 402 34.99 16.14 21.18
N GLY A 403 34.36 15.49 22.17
CA GLY A 403 34.74 15.61 23.57
C GLY A 403 34.28 16.89 24.24
N THR A 404 33.64 17.84 23.53
CA THR A 404 33.13 19.07 24.15
C THR A 404 31.99 18.72 25.11
N GLU A 405 32.06 19.25 26.34
CA GLU A 405 30.96 19.08 27.29
C GLU A 405 29.79 20.00 26.93
N VAL A 406 28.60 19.43 26.88
CA VAL A 406 27.35 20.14 26.60
C VAL A 406 26.36 19.97 27.76
N ILE A 407 25.56 20.98 28.03
CA ILE A 407 24.55 20.91 29.08
C ILE A 407 23.37 20.10 28.57
N SER A 408 23.03 18.97 29.25
CA SER A 408 22.02 18.02 28.80
C SER A 408 20.79 17.93 29.70
N ALA A 409 20.85 18.39 30.96
CA ALA A 409 19.71 18.37 31.87
C ALA A 409 19.74 19.55 32.87
N PRO A 410 18.57 19.99 33.38
CA PRO A 410 17.20 19.64 33.02
C PRO A 410 16.74 20.26 31.69
N VAL A 411 16.01 19.48 30.87
CA VAL A 411 15.52 19.95 29.57
C VAL A 411 14.69 21.21 29.64
N MET A 412 13.84 21.36 30.68
CA MET A 412 13.01 22.54 30.91
C MET A 412 13.86 23.82 31.13
N VAL A 413 15.02 23.69 31.74
CA VAL A 413 15.94 24.80 31.96
C VAL A 413 16.59 25.24 30.66
N ILE A 414 17.07 24.27 29.88
CA ILE A 414 17.72 24.50 28.59
C ILE A 414 16.74 25.12 27.59
N SER A 415 15.53 24.60 27.51
CA SER A 415 14.54 25.02 26.52
C SER A 415 13.82 26.33 26.87
N ARG A 416 13.67 26.69 28.19
CA ARG A 416 12.83 27.83 28.60
C ARG A 416 13.55 28.94 29.36
N THR A 417 14.51 28.62 30.24
CA THR A 417 15.02 29.56 31.22
C THR A 417 16.48 29.94 31.04
N LEU A 418 17.34 29.03 30.62
CA LEU A 418 18.78 29.25 30.52
C LEU A 418 19.11 30.30 29.46
N LYS A 419 19.90 31.31 29.81
CA LYS A 419 20.38 32.39 28.92
C LYS A 419 21.88 32.31 28.76
N ASP A 420 22.38 32.93 27.68
CA ASP A 420 23.81 33.10 27.47
C ASP A 420 24.42 33.91 28.59
N GLY A 421 25.47 33.38 29.27
CA GLY A 421 26.15 34.01 30.38
C GLY A 421 25.59 33.70 31.77
N ASP A 422 24.51 32.93 31.94
CA ASP A 422 23.96 32.54 33.24
C ASP A 422 24.94 31.67 34.03
N ARG A 423 25.02 31.92 35.38
CA ARG A 423 25.83 31.08 36.25
C ARG A 423 25.23 29.72 36.44
N ILE A 424 26.03 28.70 36.23
CA ILE A 424 25.64 27.29 36.32
C ILE A 424 26.53 26.57 37.35
N LYS A 425 25.92 25.57 37.97
CA LYS A 425 26.61 24.62 38.82
C LYS A 425 26.45 23.23 38.23
N THR A 426 27.55 22.68 37.76
CA THR A 426 27.57 21.30 37.26
C THR A 426 27.36 20.31 38.41
N THR A 427 26.37 19.47 38.28
CA THR A 427 26.00 18.42 39.25
C THR A 427 25.81 17.12 38.51
N ALA A 428 26.18 15.97 39.11
CA ALA A 428 25.93 14.67 38.50
C ALA A 428 24.42 14.46 38.21
N ALA A 429 24.10 13.78 37.11
CA ALA A 429 22.74 13.63 36.60
C ALA A 429 21.72 13.13 37.64
N ASP A 430 22.12 12.23 38.54
CA ASP A 430 21.25 11.65 39.60
C ASP A 430 20.79 12.64 40.67
N LYS A 431 21.49 13.78 40.82
CA LYS A 431 21.19 14.78 41.89
C LYS A 431 20.46 16.02 41.38
N VAL A 432 20.19 16.12 40.08
CA VAL A 432 19.50 17.27 39.48
C VAL A 432 17.98 17.17 39.62
N PHE A 433 17.46 15.94 39.76
CA PHE A 433 16.02 15.65 39.89
C PHE A 433 15.53 15.58 41.36
N ASP A 434 16.44 15.60 42.35
CA ASP A 434 16.13 15.38 43.77
C ASP A 434 15.87 16.68 44.59
N LYS A 435 15.32 17.73 43.96
CA LYS A 435 14.80 18.88 44.74
C LYS A 435 13.37 19.20 44.35
N PRO A 436 12.45 19.21 45.36
CA PRO A 436 11.05 19.57 45.19
C PRO A 436 10.87 21.03 44.72
#